data_838877a5f557b1d8b7ae4157f6ee97d9
#
_entry.id   838877a5f557b1d8b7ae4157f6ee97d9
#
_cell.length_a   1.000
_cell.length_b   1.000
_cell.length_c   1.000
_cell.angle_alpha   90.00
_cell.angle_beta   90.00
_cell.angle_gamma   90.00
#
_symmetry.space_group_name_H-M   'P 1'
#
loop_
_entity.id
_entity.type
_entity.pdbx_description
1 polymer ?
#
loop_
_entity_poly.entity_id
_entity_poly.type
_entity_poly.pdbx_seq_one_letter_code
_entity_poly.pdbx_strand_id
1 'polypeptide(L)'
;MIENLTSEQESKLSFYRDKWLKIGLSTESCDRTSAEKSVKEAYKVAKLEPPQIFIWMNSPLEGAFASAYLKSLGKYQVRDQVRDQVGDQVGAQVWDQVRDQVGDQVRAQVWDQVGAQVRAQVRAQVWDQVWAQVWAQVRAQVRAQVRAQVGDQVWAQVGDQVWAQVGDQVKAQVGAQVWDQVGDQVGAQLLKSGHGCHDANWLSFYDFLLNETNTKDCNKLKPLMDLAENCGWWWPFNGLVILSEKPIKISMNNKRLHCDGDAAILYKDGFSVYALNGVRVSKEIACTPSDELSASLIITETNTQIRAEIVKKIGINRIIKDLGSRTIDSWNDYELIELDLKDGRFRPFLKMKNPSVDLIHIEGVPPEIKTVKRALAWRNGMSLFKNPDLLT
;
A
#
# COMPACT_ATOMS: atom_id res chain seq x y z
N MET A 1 1.60 -20.03 -33.47
CA MET A 1 1.01 -19.86 -32.12
C MET A 1 1.74 -20.83 -31.19
N ILE A 2 2.17 -20.37 -30.03
CA ILE A 2 2.88 -21.20 -29.05
C ILE A 2 1.82 -21.92 -28.22
N GLU A 3 1.79 -23.24 -28.29
CA GLU A 3 0.74 -24.06 -27.69
C GLU A 3 1.09 -24.55 -26.28
N ASN A 4 2.36 -24.89 -26.07
CA ASN A 4 2.89 -25.35 -24.78
C ASN A 4 4.32 -24.86 -24.59
N LEU A 5 4.74 -24.69 -23.36
CA LEU A 5 6.14 -24.49 -23.02
C LEU A 5 6.90 -25.81 -23.12
N THR A 6 8.15 -25.74 -23.53
CA THR A 6 9.06 -26.89 -23.40
C THR A 6 9.49 -27.03 -21.94
N SER A 7 9.95 -28.24 -21.55
CA SER A 7 10.47 -28.48 -20.19
C SER A 7 11.65 -27.55 -19.84
N GLU A 8 12.45 -27.15 -20.82
CA GLU A 8 13.53 -26.19 -20.65
C GLU A 8 12.98 -24.81 -20.33
N GLN A 9 11.96 -24.33 -21.06
CA GLN A 9 11.30 -23.05 -20.81
C GLN A 9 10.62 -23.03 -19.44
N GLU A 10 9.92 -24.11 -19.07
CA GLU A 10 9.30 -24.23 -17.75
C GLU A 10 10.32 -24.11 -16.61
N SER A 11 11.49 -24.74 -16.77
CA SER A 11 12.57 -24.65 -15.77
C SER A 11 13.09 -23.23 -15.53
N LYS A 12 12.94 -22.34 -16.51
CA LYS A 12 13.39 -20.93 -16.43
C LYS A 12 12.38 -19.98 -15.79
N LEU A 13 11.15 -20.38 -15.56
CA LEU A 13 10.12 -19.52 -14.94
C LEU A 13 10.57 -18.98 -13.57
N SER A 14 11.22 -19.83 -12.77
CA SER A 14 11.74 -19.40 -11.46
C SER A 14 12.86 -18.35 -11.59
N PHE A 15 13.71 -18.46 -12.59
CA PHE A 15 14.79 -17.50 -12.87
C PHE A 15 14.20 -16.09 -13.16
N TYR A 16 13.19 -16.00 -14.05
CA TYR A 16 12.57 -14.70 -14.37
C TYR A 16 11.82 -14.12 -13.17
N ARG A 17 11.12 -14.94 -12.38
CA ARG A 17 10.53 -14.53 -11.12
C ARG A 17 11.58 -13.90 -10.19
N ASP A 18 12.67 -14.61 -9.94
CA ASP A 18 13.70 -14.19 -8.98
C ASP A 18 14.47 -12.96 -9.49
N LYS A 19 14.76 -12.87 -10.79
CA LYS A 19 15.30 -11.67 -11.45
C LYS A 19 14.44 -10.46 -11.18
N TRP A 20 13.14 -10.55 -11.44
CA TRP A 20 12.25 -9.42 -11.33
C TRP A 20 11.86 -9.07 -9.89
N LEU A 21 11.89 -10.04 -8.98
CA LEU A 21 11.84 -9.74 -7.54
C LEU A 21 13.05 -8.91 -7.10
N LYS A 22 14.25 -9.28 -7.55
CA LYS A 22 15.47 -8.51 -7.26
C LYS A 22 15.37 -7.08 -7.81
N ILE A 23 14.89 -6.90 -9.03
CA ILE A 23 14.70 -5.55 -9.64
C ILE A 23 13.68 -4.73 -8.83
N GLY A 24 12.50 -5.28 -8.60
CA GLY A 24 11.39 -4.57 -7.94
C GLY A 24 11.62 -4.25 -6.45
N LEU A 25 12.52 -4.99 -5.80
CA LEU A 25 12.90 -4.82 -4.39
C LEU A 25 14.33 -4.25 -4.24
N SER A 26 14.93 -3.76 -5.33
CA SER A 26 16.29 -3.24 -5.31
C SER A 26 16.40 -1.96 -4.48
N THR A 27 17.47 -1.89 -3.68
CA THR A 27 17.90 -0.69 -2.94
C THR A 27 19.22 -0.15 -3.47
N GLU A 28 19.67 -0.65 -4.62
CA GLU A 28 20.89 -0.17 -5.30
C GLU A 28 20.65 1.24 -5.85
N SER A 29 21.71 2.04 -5.91
CA SER A 29 21.66 3.38 -6.50
C SER A 29 21.22 3.34 -7.96
N CYS A 30 20.41 4.30 -8.38
CA CYS A 30 19.94 4.41 -9.74
C CYS A 30 21.09 4.74 -10.71
N ASP A 31 21.12 4.06 -11.85
CA ASP A 31 21.93 4.50 -12.99
C ASP A 31 21.14 5.56 -13.77
N ARG A 32 21.37 6.83 -13.42
CA ARG A 32 20.66 7.96 -14.01
C ARG A 32 20.88 8.06 -15.52
N THR A 33 22.10 7.77 -16.00
CA THR A 33 22.43 7.84 -17.43
C THR A 33 21.64 6.80 -18.22
N SER A 34 21.61 5.56 -17.76
CA SER A 34 20.84 4.48 -18.37
C SER A 34 19.34 4.74 -18.28
N ALA A 35 18.83 5.23 -17.14
CA ALA A 35 17.44 5.58 -16.98
C ALA A 35 17.00 6.69 -17.95
N GLU A 36 17.74 7.77 -18.07
CA GLU A 36 17.43 8.89 -18.98
C GLU A 36 17.46 8.46 -20.45
N LYS A 37 18.40 7.58 -20.83
CA LYS A 37 18.41 6.95 -22.14
C LYS A 37 17.16 6.13 -22.38
N SER A 38 16.78 5.30 -21.42
CA SER A 38 15.61 4.44 -21.52
C SER A 38 14.30 5.23 -21.59
N VAL A 39 14.18 6.36 -20.87
CA VAL A 39 13.07 7.31 -21.04
C VAL A 39 12.97 7.78 -22.48
N LYS A 40 14.07 8.24 -23.06
CA LYS A 40 14.08 8.74 -24.45
C LYS A 40 13.64 7.67 -25.44
N GLU A 41 14.10 6.44 -25.25
CA GLU A 41 13.69 5.31 -26.12
C GLU A 41 12.21 4.95 -25.90
N ALA A 42 11.70 4.95 -24.65
CA ALA A 42 10.28 4.71 -24.38
C ALA A 42 9.37 5.73 -25.10
N TYR A 43 9.74 7.01 -25.08
CA TYR A 43 9.01 8.05 -25.83
C TYR A 43 9.03 7.80 -27.35
N LYS A 44 10.18 7.42 -27.91
CA LYS A 44 10.29 7.09 -29.33
C LYS A 44 9.38 5.90 -29.70
N VAL A 45 9.39 4.83 -28.89
CA VAL A 45 8.51 3.67 -29.12
C VAL A 45 7.05 4.08 -29.07
N ALA A 46 6.67 4.98 -28.17
CA ALA A 46 5.32 5.57 -28.09
C ALA A 46 5.03 6.61 -29.20
N LYS A 47 5.97 6.86 -30.12
CA LYS A 47 5.89 7.88 -31.17
C LYS A 47 5.65 9.29 -30.62
N LEU A 48 6.26 9.61 -29.50
CA LEU A 48 6.23 10.91 -28.84
C LEU A 48 7.61 11.54 -28.88
N GLU A 49 7.67 12.88 -28.86
CA GLU A 49 8.92 13.61 -28.74
C GLU A 49 9.57 13.35 -27.38
N PRO A 50 10.84 12.92 -27.35
CA PRO A 50 11.56 12.67 -26.11
C PRO A 50 11.69 13.93 -25.24
N PRO A 51 11.61 13.80 -23.90
CA PRO A 51 11.80 14.92 -23.00
C PRO A 51 13.24 15.47 -23.05
N GLN A 52 13.37 16.77 -22.92
CA GLN A 52 14.66 17.45 -22.83
C GLN A 52 15.09 17.71 -21.39
N ILE A 53 14.14 17.76 -20.46
CA ILE A 53 14.36 18.07 -19.05
C ILE A 53 14.11 16.80 -18.21
N PHE A 54 15.11 16.44 -17.39
CA PHE A 54 15.07 15.33 -16.46
C PHE A 54 15.21 15.87 -15.05
N ILE A 55 14.20 15.61 -14.20
CA ILE A 55 14.15 16.06 -12.81
C ILE A 55 14.23 14.84 -11.90
N TRP A 56 15.31 14.73 -11.13
CA TRP A 56 15.51 13.63 -10.20
C TRP A 56 15.12 14.03 -8.78
N MET A 57 14.31 13.18 -8.15
CA MET A 57 13.81 13.31 -6.79
C MET A 57 14.34 12.19 -5.91
N ASN A 58 14.46 12.41 -4.61
CA ASN A 58 15.02 11.42 -3.70
C ASN A 58 13.99 10.33 -3.30
N SER A 59 12.70 10.59 -3.48
CA SER A 59 11.62 9.66 -3.15
C SER A 59 10.40 9.80 -4.06
N PRO A 60 9.51 8.82 -4.08
CA PRO A 60 8.20 8.94 -4.73
C PRO A 60 7.34 10.07 -4.14
N LEU A 61 7.54 10.45 -2.88
CA LEU A 61 6.82 11.55 -2.24
C LEU A 61 7.19 12.89 -2.88
N GLU A 62 8.50 13.19 -2.99
CA GLU A 62 8.98 14.39 -3.68
C GLU A 62 8.51 14.40 -5.15
N GLY A 63 8.61 13.26 -5.85
CA GLY A 63 8.15 13.11 -7.23
C GLY A 63 6.65 13.37 -7.39
N ALA A 64 5.82 12.89 -6.48
CA ALA A 64 4.39 13.13 -6.49
C ALA A 64 4.05 14.61 -6.25
N PHE A 65 4.73 15.28 -5.32
CA PHE A 65 4.55 16.73 -5.10
C PHE A 65 4.97 17.54 -6.32
N ALA A 66 6.13 17.25 -6.90
CA ALA A 66 6.60 17.93 -8.13
C ALA A 66 5.61 17.71 -9.29
N SER A 67 5.12 16.48 -9.46
CA SER A 67 4.09 16.13 -10.45
C SER A 67 2.80 16.93 -10.23
N ALA A 68 2.29 17.00 -9.00
CA ALA A 68 1.10 17.77 -8.68
C ALA A 68 1.28 19.27 -8.94
N TYR A 69 2.44 19.82 -8.58
CA TYR A 69 2.77 21.22 -8.82
C TYR A 69 2.83 21.55 -10.33
N LEU A 70 3.51 20.74 -11.13
CA LEU A 70 3.60 20.95 -12.58
C LEU A 70 2.22 20.90 -13.25
N LYS A 71 1.36 20.00 -12.81
CA LYS A 71 -0.03 19.93 -13.29
C LYS A 71 -0.82 21.20 -12.96
N SER A 72 -0.63 21.76 -11.76
CA SER A 72 -1.32 22.98 -11.35
C SER A 72 -0.95 24.21 -12.19
N LEU A 73 0.25 24.22 -12.77
CA LEU A 73 0.69 25.29 -13.66
C LEU A 73 0.00 25.28 -15.03
N GLY A 74 -0.70 24.21 -15.39
CA GLY A 74 -1.41 24.07 -16.67
C GLY A 74 -0.54 24.01 -17.93
N LYS A 75 0.78 24.16 -17.80
CA LYS A 75 1.74 24.20 -18.92
C LYS A 75 2.19 22.82 -19.38
N TYR A 76 2.13 21.83 -18.50
CA TYR A 76 2.66 20.49 -18.74
C TYR A 76 1.55 19.47 -18.72
N GLN A 77 1.33 18.80 -19.83
CA GLN A 77 0.39 17.70 -19.93
C GLN A 77 1.08 16.39 -19.57
N VAL A 78 0.42 15.58 -18.75
CA VAL A 78 0.90 14.24 -18.43
C VAL A 78 0.77 13.33 -19.65
N ARG A 79 1.80 12.55 -19.90
CA ARG A 79 1.85 11.56 -20.99
C ARG A 79 1.72 10.14 -20.46
N ASP A 80 0.61 9.84 -19.78
CA ASP A 80 0.29 8.46 -19.34
C ASP A 80 0.34 7.49 -20.52
N GLN A 81 0.10 8.00 -21.70
CA GLN A 81 0.13 7.28 -22.97
C GLN A 81 1.47 6.61 -23.30
N VAL A 82 2.61 7.08 -22.74
CA VAL A 82 3.91 6.43 -23.00
C VAL A 82 3.93 4.97 -22.64
N ARG A 83 3.43 4.64 -21.46
CA ARG A 83 3.33 3.25 -20.98
C ARG A 83 2.18 2.50 -21.64
N ASP A 84 1.01 3.12 -21.66
CA ASP A 84 -0.22 2.48 -22.13
C ASP A 84 -0.13 2.18 -23.63
N GLN A 85 0.36 3.11 -24.46
CA GLN A 85 0.55 2.85 -25.88
C GLN A 85 1.58 1.75 -26.17
N VAL A 86 2.68 1.70 -25.43
CA VAL A 86 3.68 0.63 -25.61
C VAL A 86 3.14 -0.69 -25.09
N GLY A 87 2.51 -0.69 -23.90
CA GLY A 87 1.93 -1.88 -23.29
C GLY A 87 0.79 -2.49 -24.09
N ASP A 88 -0.16 -1.68 -24.53
CA ASP A 88 -1.33 -2.15 -25.29
C ASP A 88 -0.95 -2.68 -26.67
N GLN A 89 -0.02 -1.99 -27.36
CA GLN A 89 0.46 -2.46 -28.68
C GLN A 89 1.16 -3.81 -28.58
N VAL A 90 2.00 -4.01 -27.58
CA VAL A 90 2.71 -5.28 -27.38
C VAL A 90 1.73 -6.33 -26.86
N GLY A 91 0.85 -5.98 -25.93
CA GLY A 91 -0.16 -6.88 -25.38
C GLY A 91 -1.02 -7.54 -26.47
N ALA A 92 -1.63 -6.74 -27.33
CA ALA A 92 -2.46 -7.26 -28.44
C ALA A 92 -1.68 -8.19 -29.36
N GLN A 93 -0.44 -7.82 -29.74
CA GLN A 93 0.40 -8.64 -30.63
C GLN A 93 0.86 -9.95 -29.99
N VAL A 94 1.09 -9.97 -28.68
CA VAL A 94 1.55 -11.16 -27.94
C VAL A 94 0.41 -12.13 -27.72
N TRP A 95 -0.78 -11.67 -27.33
CA TRP A 95 -1.94 -12.54 -27.08
C TRP A 95 -2.38 -13.28 -28.35
N ASP A 96 -2.20 -12.70 -29.53
CA ASP A 96 -2.46 -13.37 -30.80
C ASP A 96 -1.45 -14.50 -31.10
N GLN A 97 -0.26 -14.49 -30.48
CA GLN A 97 0.83 -15.43 -30.71
C GLN A 97 0.96 -16.53 -29.65
N VAL A 98 0.41 -16.31 -28.47
CA VAL A 98 0.54 -17.19 -27.30
C VAL A 98 -0.84 -17.74 -26.92
N ARG A 99 -0.96 -19.06 -26.80
CA ARG A 99 -2.21 -19.69 -26.31
C ARG A 99 -2.45 -19.35 -24.84
N ASP A 100 -3.72 -19.31 -24.48
CA ASP A 100 -4.19 -19.02 -23.11
C ASP A 100 -3.49 -19.89 -22.06
N GLN A 101 -3.29 -21.18 -22.32
CA GLN A 101 -2.64 -22.09 -21.39
C GLN A 101 -1.20 -21.70 -21.06
N VAL A 102 -0.40 -21.28 -22.04
CA VAL A 102 0.97 -20.80 -21.81
C VAL A 102 0.95 -19.44 -21.11
N GLY A 103 0.05 -18.56 -21.54
CA GLY A 103 -0.17 -17.26 -20.91
C GLY A 103 -0.52 -17.40 -19.43
N ASP A 104 -1.44 -18.29 -19.09
CA ASP A 104 -1.86 -18.54 -17.71
C ASP A 104 -0.76 -19.16 -16.86
N GLN A 105 0.01 -20.10 -17.42
CA GLN A 105 1.12 -20.74 -16.70
C GLN A 105 2.23 -19.74 -16.36
N VAL A 106 2.65 -18.91 -17.33
CA VAL A 106 3.66 -17.86 -17.11
C VAL A 106 3.12 -16.80 -16.15
N ARG A 107 1.83 -16.42 -16.29
CA ARG A 107 1.18 -15.48 -15.37
C ARG A 107 1.23 -16.00 -13.95
N ALA A 108 0.78 -17.22 -13.68
CA ALA A 108 0.73 -17.76 -12.32
C ALA A 108 2.12 -17.92 -11.68
N GLN A 109 3.12 -18.34 -12.44
CA GLN A 109 4.44 -18.64 -11.89
C GLN A 109 5.41 -17.45 -11.87
N VAL A 110 5.21 -16.44 -12.70
CA VAL A 110 6.08 -15.27 -12.79
C VAL A 110 5.32 -13.99 -12.39
N TRP A 111 4.31 -13.60 -13.17
CA TRP A 111 3.58 -12.35 -12.95
C TRP A 111 2.93 -12.26 -11.56
N ASP A 112 2.14 -13.26 -11.17
CA ASP A 112 1.37 -13.20 -9.91
C ASP A 112 2.29 -13.28 -8.69
N GLN A 113 3.38 -14.06 -8.75
CA GLN A 113 4.33 -14.17 -7.66
C GLN A 113 5.15 -12.88 -7.48
N VAL A 114 5.60 -12.26 -8.58
CA VAL A 114 6.25 -10.95 -8.54
C VAL A 114 5.25 -9.87 -8.09
N GLY A 115 4.02 -9.93 -8.61
CA GLY A 115 2.94 -9.01 -8.24
C GLY A 115 2.61 -9.03 -6.76
N ALA A 116 2.52 -10.21 -6.16
CA ALA A 116 2.24 -10.36 -4.73
C ALA A 116 3.33 -9.74 -3.83
N GLN A 117 4.58 -9.75 -4.27
CA GLN A 117 5.69 -9.23 -3.46
C GLN A 117 6.03 -7.77 -3.78
N VAL A 118 6.10 -7.39 -5.04
CA VAL A 118 6.50 -6.04 -5.45
C VAL A 118 5.31 -5.09 -5.50
N ARG A 119 4.26 -5.44 -6.24
CA ARG A 119 3.12 -4.54 -6.43
C ARG A 119 2.25 -4.43 -5.20
N ALA A 120 1.86 -5.56 -4.60
CA ALA A 120 0.98 -5.54 -3.43
C ALA A 120 1.71 -5.08 -2.16
N GLN A 121 2.98 -5.47 -1.96
CA GLN A 121 3.71 -5.14 -0.75
C GLN A 121 4.39 -3.76 -0.84
N VAL A 122 5.15 -3.50 -1.89
CA VAL A 122 5.92 -2.26 -1.98
C VAL A 122 5.09 -1.14 -2.61
N ARG A 123 4.54 -1.35 -3.81
CA ARG A 123 3.79 -0.29 -4.50
C ARG A 123 2.58 0.19 -3.72
N ALA A 124 1.70 -0.73 -3.29
CA ALA A 124 0.47 -0.33 -2.61
C ALA A 124 0.77 0.45 -1.33
N GLN A 125 1.71 -0.02 -0.51
CA GLN A 125 2.03 0.63 0.76
C GLN A 125 2.77 1.97 0.58
N VAL A 126 3.73 2.06 -0.33
CA VAL A 126 4.38 3.34 -0.67
C VAL A 126 3.36 4.31 -1.26
N TRP A 127 2.50 3.82 -2.15
CA TRP A 127 1.45 4.61 -2.76
C TRP A 127 0.45 5.16 -1.75
N ASP A 128 -0.06 4.31 -0.86
CA ASP A 128 -1.00 4.72 0.18
C ASP A 128 -0.40 5.79 1.11
N GLN A 129 0.90 5.67 1.41
CA GLN A 129 1.60 6.66 2.22
C GLN A 129 1.77 7.99 1.48
N VAL A 130 2.22 7.94 0.21
CA VAL A 130 2.35 9.13 -0.65
C VAL A 130 0.99 9.81 -0.81
N TRP A 131 -0.06 9.06 -1.09
CA TRP A 131 -1.43 9.56 -1.21
C TRP A 131 -1.91 10.27 0.06
N ALA A 132 -1.77 9.62 1.22
CA ALA A 132 -2.20 10.19 2.49
C ALA A 132 -1.49 11.51 2.80
N GLN A 133 -0.19 11.62 2.51
CA GLN A 133 0.58 12.84 2.76
C GLN A 133 0.24 13.95 1.77
N VAL A 134 0.18 13.66 0.47
CA VAL A 134 -0.18 14.64 -0.58
C VAL A 134 -1.60 15.16 -0.35
N TRP A 135 -2.55 14.27 -0.06
CA TRP A 135 -3.93 14.63 0.25
C TRP A 135 -4.04 15.52 1.47
N ALA A 136 -3.39 15.17 2.59
CA ALA A 136 -3.43 15.99 3.80
C ALA A 136 -2.88 17.41 3.57
N GLN A 137 -1.82 17.53 2.77
CA GLN A 137 -1.16 18.81 2.50
C GLN A 137 -1.97 19.69 1.53
N VAL A 138 -2.50 19.10 0.45
CA VAL A 138 -3.42 19.79 -0.47
C VAL A 138 -4.66 20.26 0.30
N ARG A 139 -5.20 19.43 1.16
CA ARG A 139 -6.31 19.77 2.03
C ARG A 139 -6.02 20.95 2.94
N ALA A 140 -4.88 20.98 3.61
CA ALA A 140 -4.51 22.08 4.48
C ALA A 140 -4.36 23.39 3.71
N GLN A 141 -3.71 23.39 2.54
CA GLN A 141 -3.51 24.58 1.72
C GLN A 141 -4.82 25.14 1.15
N VAL A 142 -5.69 24.29 0.58
CA VAL A 142 -6.99 24.73 0.06
C VAL A 142 -7.86 25.30 1.17
N ARG A 143 -7.88 24.65 2.35
CA ARG A 143 -8.61 25.18 3.52
C ARG A 143 -8.10 26.54 3.99
N ALA A 144 -6.78 26.72 4.00
CA ALA A 144 -6.19 27.99 4.40
C ALA A 144 -6.50 29.10 3.39
N GLN A 145 -6.37 28.81 2.08
CA GLN A 145 -6.68 29.78 1.02
C GLN A 145 -8.17 30.14 0.96
N VAL A 146 -9.07 29.15 1.06
CA VAL A 146 -10.53 29.42 1.07
C VAL A 146 -10.93 30.20 2.31
N ARG A 147 -10.35 29.91 3.50
CA ARG A 147 -10.59 30.71 4.69
C ARG A 147 -10.11 32.15 4.56
N ALA A 148 -8.89 32.36 4.04
CA ALA A 148 -8.34 33.70 3.89
C ALA A 148 -9.08 34.50 2.83
N GLN A 149 -9.31 33.94 1.64
CA GLN A 149 -9.94 34.69 0.55
C GLN A 149 -11.45 34.89 0.72
N VAL A 150 -12.17 33.85 1.13
CA VAL A 150 -13.64 33.94 1.29
C VAL A 150 -14.03 34.53 2.63
N GLY A 151 -13.30 34.22 3.72
CA GLY A 151 -13.53 34.75 5.04
C GLY A 151 -13.34 36.26 5.06
N ASP A 152 -12.20 36.74 4.63
CA ASP A 152 -11.83 38.16 4.69
C ASP A 152 -12.70 39.04 3.75
N GLN A 153 -13.02 38.53 2.54
CA GLN A 153 -13.90 39.26 1.61
C GLN A 153 -15.36 39.32 2.09
N VAL A 154 -15.88 38.26 2.67
CA VAL A 154 -17.25 38.23 3.19
C VAL A 154 -17.37 39.08 4.47
N TRP A 155 -16.35 39.05 5.35
CA TRP A 155 -16.31 39.92 6.53
C TRP A 155 -16.31 41.41 6.17
N ALA A 156 -15.56 41.77 5.15
CA ALA A 156 -15.47 43.17 4.72
C ALA A 156 -16.76 43.70 4.04
N GLN A 157 -17.57 42.83 3.46
CA GLN A 157 -18.74 43.23 2.67
C GLN A 157 -20.10 43.07 3.36
N VAL A 158 -20.23 42.22 4.38
CA VAL A 158 -21.56 41.82 4.88
C VAL A 158 -21.61 41.74 6.39
N GLY A 159 -21.67 42.71 7.15
CA GLY A 159 -21.68 42.77 8.62
C GLY A 159 -22.38 41.63 9.38
N ASP A 160 -22.18 41.58 10.68
CA ASP A 160 -22.42 40.46 11.62
C ASP A 160 -23.76 39.68 11.53
N GLN A 161 -24.82 40.23 10.96
CA GLN A 161 -26.13 39.56 10.90
C GLN A 161 -26.29 38.55 9.77
N VAL A 162 -25.54 38.67 8.69
CA VAL A 162 -25.59 37.74 7.56
C VAL A 162 -24.53 36.63 7.73
N TRP A 163 -23.53 36.89 8.57
CA TRP A 163 -22.41 36.00 8.82
C TRP A 163 -22.81 34.59 9.36
N ALA A 164 -23.71 34.55 10.35
CA ALA A 164 -24.08 33.28 10.96
C ALA A 164 -24.85 32.32 10.02
N GLN A 165 -25.70 32.86 9.14
CA GLN A 165 -26.49 32.03 8.22
C GLN A 165 -25.81 31.73 6.88
N VAL A 166 -25.10 32.70 6.29
CA VAL A 166 -24.47 32.55 4.99
C VAL A 166 -23.06 31.94 5.12
N GLY A 167 -22.33 32.28 6.17
CA GLY A 167 -20.99 31.79 6.45
C GLY A 167 -20.93 30.27 6.63
N ASP A 168 -21.89 29.71 7.36
CA ASP A 168 -21.94 28.27 7.60
C ASP A 168 -22.44 27.47 6.37
N GLN A 169 -23.38 28.03 5.60
CA GLN A 169 -23.83 27.40 4.35
C GLN A 169 -22.76 27.46 3.24
N VAL A 170 -22.07 28.58 3.07
CA VAL A 170 -20.99 28.73 2.09
C VAL A 170 -19.79 27.85 2.49
N LYS A 171 -19.46 27.79 3.79
CA LYS A 171 -18.41 26.88 4.28
C LYS A 171 -18.72 25.41 4.02
N ALA A 172 -19.96 24.99 4.24
CA ALA A 172 -20.36 23.60 4.03
C ALA A 172 -20.44 23.23 2.53
N GLN A 173 -21.05 24.07 1.71
CA GLN A 173 -21.21 23.77 0.27
C GLN A 173 -19.94 23.99 -0.55
N VAL A 174 -19.23 25.10 -0.39
CA VAL A 174 -17.99 25.36 -1.14
C VAL A 174 -16.86 24.48 -0.62
N GLY A 175 -16.80 24.27 0.69
CA GLY A 175 -15.86 23.32 1.30
C GLY A 175 -16.03 21.92 0.72
N ALA A 176 -17.22 21.34 0.74
CA ALA A 176 -17.48 19.98 0.26
C ALA A 176 -17.24 19.84 -1.26
N GLN A 177 -17.77 20.74 -2.09
CA GLN A 177 -17.62 20.67 -3.55
C GLN A 177 -16.18 20.86 -4.03
N VAL A 178 -15.44 21.80 -3.46
CA VAL A 178 -14.02 22.00 -3.81
C VAL A 178 -13.19 20.82 -3.32
N TRP A 179 -13.58 20.24 -2.18
CA TRP A 179 -12.90 19.08 -1.60
C TRP A 179 -13.00 17.84 -2.48
N ASP A 180 -14.22 17.46 -2.87
CA ASP A 180 -14.48 16.26 -3.65
C ASP A 180 -13.87 16.37 -5.05
N GLN A 181 -14.03 17.53 -5.72
CA GLN A 181 -13.49 17.74 -7.06
C GLN A 181 -11.95 17.82 -7.12
N VAL A 182 -11.31 18.55 -6.22
CA VAL A 182 -9.85 18.71 -6.24
C VAL A 182 -9.15 17.47 -5.69
N GLY A 183 -9.69 16.87 -4.64
CA GLY A 183 -9.16 15.66 -4.04
C GLY A 183 -9.22 14.48 -4.99
N ASP A 184 -10.37 14.21 -5.58
CA ASP A 184 -10.57 13.09 -6.50
C ASP A 184 -9.81 13.28 -7.82
N GLN A 185 -9.75 14.50 -8.36
CA GLN A 185 -8.99 14.77 -9.59
C GLN A 185 -7.49 14.66 -9.40
N VAL A 186 -6.94 15.22 -8.31
CA VAL A 186 -5.50 15.11 -8.01
C VAL A 186 -5.14 13.65 -7.70
N GLY A 187 -6.00 12.95 -6.98
CA GLY A 187 -5.79 11.55 -6.65
C GLY A 187 -5.84 10.62 -7.85
N ALA A 188 -6.88 10.70 -8.64
CA ALA A 188 -7.03 9.88 -9.84
C ALA A 188 -5.90 10.12 -10.86
N GLN A 189 -5.41 11.36 -10.95
CA GLN A 189 -4.30 11.70 -11.85
C GLN A 189 -2.94 11.25 -11.31
N LEU A 190 -2.71 11.30 -10.00
CA LEU A 190 -1.50 10.74 -9.39
C LEU A 190 -1.46 9.21 -9.56
N LEU A 191 -2.60 8.53 -9.43
CA LEU A 191 -2.74 7.08 -9.62
C LEU A 191 -2.34 6.61 -11.01
N LYS A 192 -2.60 7.41 -12.03
CA LYS A 192 -2.35 7.02 -13.43
C LYS A 192 -0.91 7.25 -13.89
N SER A 193 -0.13 8.09 -13.23
CA SER A 193 1.11 8.63 -13.78
C SER A 193 2.41 8.17 -13.14
N GLY A 194 2.38 7.38 -12.07
CA GLY A 194 3.58 6.85 -11.44
C GLY A 194 3.93 5.45 -11.95
N HIS A 195 5.03 5.29 -12.66
CA HIS A 195 5.52 4.04 -13.23
C HIS A 195 6.92 3.72 -12.69
N GLY A 196 7.49 2.56 -13.00
CA GLY A 196 8.87 2.26 -12.65
C GLY A 196 9.10 0.86 -12.08
N CYS A 197 10.01 0.73 -11.10
CA CYS A 197 10.42 -0.56 -10.54
C CYS A 197 9.25 -1.42 -10.00
N HIS A 198 8.15 -0.81 -9.61
CA HIS A 198 6.95 -1.51 -9.18
C HIS A 198 6.12 -2.12 -10.32
N ASP A 199 6.48 -1.83 -11.57
CA ASP A 199 5.90 -2.50 -12.75
C ASP A 199 6.54 -3.86 -13.04
N ALA A 200 7.48 -4.29 -12.19
CA ALA A 200 8.21 -5.55 -12.29
C ALA A 200 7.32 -6.77 -12.55
N ASN A 201 6.10 -6.79 -12.00
CA ASN A 201 5.20 -7.94 -12.14
C ASN A 201 4.79 -8.20 -13.59
N TRP A 202 4.30 -7.18 -14.33
CA TRP A 202 3.87 -7.37 -15.70
C TRP A 202 5.05 -7.37 -16.68
N LEU A 203 6.12 -6.64 -16.40
CA LEU A 203 7.35 -6.65 -17.18
C LEU A 203 8.03 -8.02 -17.15
N SER A 204 7.98 -8.73 -16.01
CA SER A 204 8.53 -10.07 -15.86
C SER A 204 7.91 -11.09 -16.82
N PHE A 205 6.60 -10.99 -17.07
CA PHE A 205 5.88 -11.81 -18.02
C PHE A 205 6.40 -11.62 -19.44
N TYR A 206 6.52 -10.36 -19.88
CA TYR A 206 7.00 -10.06 -21.23
C TYR A 206 8.49 -10.32 -21.42
N ASP A 207 9.30 -10.15 -20.37
CA ASP A 207 10.72 -10.50 -20.41
C ASP A 207 10.93 -12.00 -20.63
N PHE A 208 10.14 -12.83 -19.95
CA PHE A 208 10.12 -14.28 -20.20
C PHE A 208 9.74 -14.59 -21.65
N LEU A 209 8.64 -14.04 -22.15
CA LEU A 209 8.18 -14.28 -23.51
C LEU A 209 9.20 -13.82 -24.56
N LEU A 210 9.82 -12.67 -24.36
CA LEU A 210 10.83 -12.14 -25.25
C LEU A 210 12.02 -13.09 -25.43
N ASN A 211 12.52 -13.63 -24.31
CA ASN A 211 13.77 -14.38 -24.33
C ASN A 211 13.57 -15.88 -24.55
N GLU A 212 12.41 -16.42 -24.16
CA GLU A 212 12.21 -17.88 -24.18
C GLU A 212 11.25 -18.36 -25.28
N THR A 213 10.45 -17.45 -25.87
CA THR A 213 9.39 -17.88 -26.80
C THR A 213 9.47 -17.25 -28.19
N ASN A 214 10.58 -16.59 -28.53
CA ASN A 214 10.77 -15.90 -29.82
C ASN A 214 9.69 -14.83 -30.14
N THR A 215 9.01 -14.28 -29.14
CA THR A 215 7.97 -13.26 -29.28
C THR A 215 8.63 -11.89 -29.41
N LYS A 216 9.13 -11.58 -30.61
CA LYS A 216 10.00 -10.40 -30.90
C LYS A 216 9.34 -9.06 -30.63
N ASP A 217 8.02 -8.96 -30.70
CA ASP A 217 7.28 -7.71 -30.42
C ASP A 217 7.48 -7.21 -29.00
N CYS A 218 7.78 -8.09 -28.06
CA CYS A 218 8.14 -7.71 -26.68
C CYS A 218 9.39 -6.82 -26.59
N ASN A 219 10.23 -6.74 -27.64
CA ASN A 219 11.39 -5.82 -27.68
C ASN A 219 10.99 -4.36 -27.48
N LYS A 220 9.77 -3.97 -27.84
CA LYS A 220 9.27 -2.61 -27.67
C LYS A 220 9.13 -2.23 -26.19
N LEU A 221 9.04 -3.23 -25.29
CA LEU A 221 8.97 -3.03 -23.84
C LEU A 221 10.34 -2.91 -23.18
N LYS A 222 11.42 -3.22 -23.91
CA LYS A 222 12.78 -3.17 -23.35
C LYS A 222 13.12 -1.83 -22.67
N PRO A 223 12.78 -0.65 -23.22
CA PRO A 223 13.02 0.60 -22.54
C PRO A 223 12.32 0.71 -21.18
N LEU A 224 11.14 0.13 -21.02
CA LEU A 224 10.41 0.12 -19.75
C LEU A 224 11.03 -0.89 -18.76
N MET A 225 11.55 -2.02 -19.26
CA MET A 225 12.31 -2.98 -18.45
C MET A 225 13.59 -2.34 -17.91
N ASP A 226 14.37 -1.70 -18.79
CA ASP A 226 15.58 -1.00 -18.42
C ASP A 226 15.31 0.17 -17.45
N LEU A 227 14.18 0.86 -17.59
CA LEU A 227 13.74 1.88 -16.64
C LEU A 227 13.42 1.29 -15.27
N ALA A 228 12.67 0.19 -15.20
CA ALA A 228 12.34 -0.47 -13.94
C ALA A 228 13.61 -0.92 -13.18
N GLU A 229 14.67 -1.29 -13.93
CA GLU A 229 15.96 -1.68 -13.37
C GLU A 229 16.77 -0.46 -12.88
N ASN A 230 16.73 0.68 -13.58
CA ASN A 230 17.66 1.79 -13.40
C ASN A 230 17.09 3.00 -12.65
N CYS A 231 15.78 3.06 -12.34
CA CYS A 231 15.21 4.12 -11.51
C CYS A 231 14.16 3.57 -10.54
N GLY A 232 13.72 4.42 -9.62
CA GLY A 232 12.58 4.15 -8.75
C GLY A 232 11.26 4.35 -9.50
N TRP A 233 10.53 5.39 -9.16
CA TRP A 233 9.30 5.78 -9.86
C TRP A 233 9.58 6.87 -10.89
N TRP A 234 8.73 6.99 -11.92
CA TRP A 234 8.85 8.05 -12.91
C TRP A 234 7.48 8.55 -13.39
N TRP A 235 7.42 9.81 -13.76
CA TRP A 235 6.21 10.51 -14.22
C TRP A 235 6.53 11.20 -15.55
N PRO A 236 5.94 10.72 -16.66
CA PRO A 236 6.13 11.29 -17.98
C PRO A 236 5.27 12.53 -18.20
N PHE A 237 5.87 13.58 -18.76
CA PHE A 237 5.21 14.81 -19.18
C PHE A 237 5.64 15.21 -20.60
N ASN A 238 4.93 16.16 -21.19
CA ASN A 238 5.36 16.75 -22.45
C ASN A 238 6.62 17.62 -22.22
N GLY A 239 7.74 17.26 -22.85
CA GLY A 239 9.02 17.99 -22.77
C GLY A 239 9.85 17.78 -21.51
N LEU A 240 9.31 17.16 -20.47
CA LEU A 240 10.04 16.83 -19.24
C LEU A 240 9.62 15.49 -18.65
N VAL A 241 10.46 14.94 -17.77
CA VAL A 241 10.17 13.76 -16.97
C VAL A 241 10.64 13.97 -15.54
N ILE A 242 9.86 13.50 -14.58
CA ILE A 242 10.28 13.38 -13.19
C ILE A 242 10.66 11.92 -12.95
N LEU A 243 11.81 11.68 -12.33
CA LEU A 243 12.25 10.36 -11.89
C LEU A 243 12.56 10.40 -10.40
N SER A 244 12.43 9.29 -9.71
CA SER A 244 12.85 9.18 -8.32
C SER A 244 13.95 8.14 -8.13
N GLU A 245 14.74 8.36 -7.10
CA GLU A 245 15.67 7.34 -6.59
C GLU A 245 14.88 6.13 -6.05
N LYS A 246 15.57 5.01 -5.95
CA LYS A 246 15.08 3.82 -5.24
C LYS A 246 15.19 4.02 -3.73
N PRO A 247 14.46 3.24 -2.92
CA PRO A 247 14.65 3.25 -1.48
C PRO A 247 16.08 2.79 -1.11
N ILE A 248 16.64 3.35 -0.06
CA ILE A 248 17.95 2.93 0.49
C ILE A 248 17.81 1.72 1.43
N LYS A 249 16.59 1.39 1.85
CA LYS A 249 16.27 0.25 2.70
C LYS A 249 14.90 -0.31 2.35
N ILE A 250 14.82 -1.64 2.26
CA ILE A 250 13.58 -2.42 2.27
C ILE A 250 13.79 -3.58 3.24
N SER A 251 12.99 -3.65 4.30
CA SER A 251 13.03 -4.72 5.30
C SER A 251 11.81 -5.62 5.14
N MET A 252 12.05 -6.92 5.09
CA MET A 252 11.01 -7.93 4.91
C MET A 252 11.20 -9.10 5.88
N ASN A 253 10.08 -9.68 6.31
CA ASN A 253 10.03 -10.94 7.03
C ASN A 253 8.97 -11.84 6.37
N ASN A 254 9.31 -13.10 6.11
CA ASN A 254 8.41 -14.05 5.43
C ASN A 254 7.75 -13.46 4.17
N LYS A 255 8.53 -12.80 3.32
CA LYS A 255 8.09 -12.15 2.08
C LYS A 255 7.07 -11.02 2.27
N ARG A 256 6.96 -10.46 3.48
CA ARG A 256 6.10 -9.32 3.80
C ARG A 256 6.93 -8.17 4.35
N LEU A 257 6.57 -6.93 4.02
CA LEU A 257 7.22 -5.77 4.63
C LEU A 257 7.11 -5.84 6.15
N HIS A 258 8.25 -5.75 6.81
CA HIS A 258 8.31 -5.83 8.26
C HIS A 258 9.59 -5.20 8.79
N CYS A 259 9.43 -4.28 9.74
CA CYS A 259 10.53 -3.83 10.59
C CYS A 259 9.96 -3.39 11.93
N ASP A 260 10.36 -4.10 13.00
CA ASP A 260 10.05 -3.72 14.37
C ASP A 260 11.20 -2.83 14.87
N GLY A 261 10.88 -1.64 15.36
CA GLY A 261 11.84 -0.65 15.84
C GLY A 261 12.30 0.39 14.81
N ASP A 262 12.02 0.20 13.50
CA ASP A 262 12.46 1.15 12.46
C ASP A 262 11.53 1.12 11.23
N ALA A 263 11.84 1.92 10.22
CA ALA A 263 11.12 1.92 8.95
C ALA A 263 11.33 0.61 8.17
N ALA A 264 10.26 0.06 7.59
CA ALA A 264 10.32 -1.06 6.67
C ALA A 264 10.79 -0.63 5.28
N ILE A 265 10.47 0.60 4.84
CA ILE A 265 11.04 1.22 3.64
C ILE A 265 11.55 2.59 4.04
N LEU A 266 12.77 2.93 3.59
CA LEU A 266 13.40 4.23 3.85
C LEU A 266 14.01 4.78 2.55
N TYR A 267 13.77 6.06 2.29
CA TYR A 267 14.37 6.83 1.20
C TYR A 267 15.41 7.81 1.72
N LYS A 268 16.27 8.32 0.82
CA LYS A 268 17.40 9.19 1.15
C LYS A 268 16.96 10.53 1.77
N ASP A 269 15.79 11.05 1.39
CA ASP A 269 15.18 12.28 1.95
C ASP A 269 14.52 12.08 3.31
N GLY A 270 14.54 10.85 3.86
CA GLY A 270 13.89 10.50 5.12
C GLY A 270 12.43 10.05 4.97
N PHE A 271 11.87 10.07 3.74
CA PHE A 271 10.56 9.49 3.51
C PHE A 271 10.57 8.02 3.89
N SER A 272 9.62 7.62 4.76
CA SER A 272 9.61 6.31 5.41
C SER A 272 8.23 5.68 5.39
N VAL A 273 8.20 4.36 5.22
CA VAL A 273 7.00 3.54 5.38
C VAL A 273 7.23 2.54 6.50
N TYR A 274 6.31 2.49 7.46
CA TYR A 274 6.37 1.59 8.60
C TYR A 274 5.39 0.44 8.40
N ALA A 275 5.84 -0.79 8.59
CA ALA A 275 5.02 -1.98 8.41
C ALA A 275 5.43 -3.10 9.37
N LEU A 276 4.43 -3.81 9.90
CA LEU A 276 4.58 -5.03 10.68
C LEU A 276 3.85 -6.17 9.97
N ASN A 277 4.54 -7.25 9.65
CA ASN A 277 3.99 -8.45 8.98
C ASN A 277 3.15 -8.16 7.73
N GLY A 278 3.52 -7.14 6.96
CA GLY A 278 2.80 -6.71 5.76
C GLY A 278 1.66 -5.72 6.01
N VAL A 279 1.40 -5.35 7.25
CA VAL A 279 0.39 -4.35 7.62
C VAL A 279 1.08 -3.00 7.84
N ARG A 280 0.66 -1.97 7.09
CA ARG A 280 1.15 -0.61 7.32
C ARG A 280 0.64 -0.09 8.66
N VAL A 281 1.55 0.46 9.44
CA VAL A 281 1.29 1.00 10.78
C VAL A 281 1.86 2.42 10.90
N SER A 282 1.54 3.11 11.98
CA SER A 282 2.19 4.39 12.30
C SER A 282 3.64 4.19 12.75
N LYS A 283 4.44 5.26 12.67
CA LYS A 283 5.80 5.28 13.23
C LYS A 283 5.79 4.89 14.72
N GLU A 284 4.83 5.42 15.48
CA GLU A 284 4.67 5.10 16.90
C GLU A 284 4.51 3.59 17.12
N ILE A 285 3.59 2.94 16.41
CA ILE A 285 3.36 1.49 16.55
C ILE A 285 4.59 0.69 16.14
N ALA A 286 5.28 1.07 15.06
CA ALA A 286 6.46 0.35 14.61
C ALA A 286 7.67 0.55 15.52
N CYS A 287 7.96 1.80 15.93
CA CYS A 287 9.22 2.16 16.55
C CYS A 287 9.20 2.12 18.08
N THR A 288 8.04 2.26 18.73
CA THR A 288 7.97 2.17 20.20
C THR A 288 8.23 0.72 20.64
N PRO A 289 9.13 0.48 21.58
CA PRO A 289 9.36 -0.85 22.15
C PRO A 289 8.06 -1.50 22.67
N SER A 290 7.99 -2.82 22.59
CA SER A 290 6.77 -3.55 22.96
C SER A 290 6.34 -3.34 24.42
N ASP A 291 7.29 -3.10 25.30
CA ASP A 291 7.08 -2.83 26.74
C ASP A 291 6.68 -1.37 27.05
N GLU A 292 6.89 -0.45 26.12
CA GLU A 292 6.51 0.97 26.26
C GLU A 292 5.23 1.30 25.48
N LEU A 293 4.89 0.50 24.44
CA LEU A 293 3.71 0.74 23.60
C LEU A 293 2.42 0.63 24.40
N SER A 294 1.56 1.66 24.35
CA SER A 294 0.34 1.71 25.16
C SER A 294 -0.70 0.68 24.68
N ALA A 295 -1.19 -0.14 25.61
CA ALA A 295 -2.30 -1.07 25.33
C ALA A 295 -3.62 -0.36 24.96
N SER A 296 -3.80 0.92 25.36
CA SER A 296 -5.00 1.71 25.02
C SER A 296 -5.15 1.98 23.52
N LEU A 297 -4.08 1.87 22.73
CA LEU A 297 -4.14 1.98 21.26
C LEU A 297 -5.10 0.97 20.63
N ILE A 298 -5.28 -0.20 21.25
CA ILE A 298 -6.23 -1.22 20.75
C ILE A 298 -7.67 -0.72 20.79
N ILE A 299 -7.98 0.17 21.73
CA ILE A 299 -9.32 0.72 21.92
C ILE A 299 -9.61 1.80 20.88
N THR A 300 -8.61 2.65 20.60
CA THR A 300 -8.75 3.81 19.70
C THR A 300 -8.54 3.47 18.23
N GLU A 301 -7.79 2.40 17.93
CA GLU A 301 -7.53 1.98 16.56
C GLU A 301 -8.78 1.31 15.95
N THR A 302 -9.24 1.83 14.81
CA THR A 302 -10.43 1.33 14.12
C THR A 302 -10.11 0.23 13.11
N ASN A 303 -8.89 0.21 12.57
CA ASN A 303 -8.46 -0.81 11.61
C ASN A 303 -8.14 -2.12 12.32
N THR A 304 -8.89 -3.16 11.98
CA THR A 304 -8.76 -4.49 12.60
C THR A 304 -7.41 -5.15 12.35
N GLN A 305 -6.77 -4.91 11.20
CA GLN A 305 -5.45 -5.46 10.88
C GLN A 305 -4.36 -4.78 11.71
N ILE A 306 -4.42 -3.45 11.84
CA ILE A 306 -3.49 -2.70 12.70
C ILE A 306 -3.66 -3.13 14.16
N ARG A 307 -4.89 -3.26 14.64
CA ARG A 307 -5.16 -3.80 15.98
C ARG A 307 -4.54 -5.17 16.22
N ALA A 308 -4.64 -6.07 15.24
CA ALA A 308 -4.04 -7.39 15.34
C ALA A 308 -2.50 -7.32 15.47
N GLU A 309 -1.84 -6.40 14.76
CA GLU A 309 -0.40 -6.21 14.88
C GLU A 309 0.00 -5.56 16.22
N ILE A 310 -0.79 -4.63 16.76
CA ILE A 310 -0.59 -4.07 18.11
C ILE A 310 -0.70 -5.19 19.15
N VAL A 311 -1.71 -6.06 19.05
CA VAL A 311 -1.88 -7.21 19.96
C VAL A 311 -0.69 -8.15 19.90
N LYS A 312 -0.21 -8.47 18.69
CA LYS A 312 0.99 -9.32 18.52
C LYS A 312 2.24 -8.69 19.12
N LYS A 313 2.42 -7.39 18.93
CA LYS A 313 3.59 -6.67 19.41
C LYS A 313 3.59 -6.53 20.93
N ILE A 314 2.50 -6.08 21.53
CA ILE A 314 2.38 -5.89 22.98
C ILE A 314 2.31 -7.23 23.73
N GLY A 315 1.62 -8.21 23.15
CA GLY A 315 1.29 -9.47 23.79
C GLY A 315 0.02 -9.39 24.63
N ILE A 316 -0.82 -10.41 24.50
CA ILE A 316 -2.16 -10.42 25.11
C ILE A 316 -2.16 -10.33 26.63
N ASN A 317 -1.16 -10.93 27.30
CA ASN A 317 -1.06 -10.91 28.76
C ASN A 317 -0.85 -9.49 29.31
N ARG A 318 0.01 -8.71 28.63
CA ARG A 318 0.25 -7.32 29.02
C ARG A 318 -0.99 -6.46 28.74
N ILE A 319 -1.65 -6.66 27.60
CA ILE A 319 -2.89 -5.97 27.28
C ILE A 319 -3.95 -6.18 28.35
N ILE A 320 -4.16 -7.44 28.75
CA ILE A 320 -5.13 -7.80 29.80
C ILE A 320 -4.77 -7.09 31.13
N LYS A 321 -3.48 -7.05 31.46
CA LYS A 321 -2.99 -6.37 32.68
C LYS A 321 -3.19 -4.86 32.63
N ASP A 322 -2.79 -4.22 31.51
CA ASP A 322 -2.75 -2.76 31.38
C ASP A 322 -4.16 -2.15 31.22
N LEU A 323 -5.08 -2.86 30.56
CA LEU A 323 -6.48 -2.43 30.44
C LEU A 323 -7.29 -2.66 31.73
N GLY A 324 -6.76 -3.43 32.64
CA GLY A 324 -7.48 -3.88 33.83
C GLY A 324 -8.46 -5.00 33.48
N SER A 325 -8.22 -6.14 34.04
CA SER A 325 -9.11 -7.30 33.85
C SER A 325 -9.60 -7.84 35.18
N ARG A 326 -10.81 -8.43 35.16
CA ARG A 326 -11.27 -9.26 36.26
C ARG A 326 -11.70 -10.62 35.71
N THR A 327 -11.26 -11.69 36.33
CA THR A 327 -11.72 -13.04 36.01
C THR A 327 -13.11 -13.24 36.60
N ILE A 328 -14.08 -13.66 35.78
CA ILE A 328 -15.45 -13.93 36.20
C ILE A 328 -15.66 -15.45 36.47
N ASP A 329 -15.00 -16.27 35.65
CA ASP A 329 -15.09 -17.72 35.75
C ASP A 329 -13.83 -18.39 35.16
N SER A 330 -13.51 -19.59 35.62
CA SER A 330 -12.39 -20.38 35.10
C SER A 330 -12.75 -21.86 35.04
N TRP A 331 -12.30 -22.55 34.00
CA TRP A 331 -12.46 -23.98 33.82
C TRP A 331 -11.35 -24.57 32.97
N ASN A 332 -10.56 -25.50 33.53
CA ASN A 332 -9.34 -26.02 32.94
C ASN A 332 -8.39 -24.86 32.52
N ASP A 333 -7.88 -24.87 31.28
CA ASP A 333 -7.01 -23.85 30.72
C ASP A 333 -7.76 -22.62 30.15
N TYR A 334 -9.05 -22.50 30.44
CA TYR A 334 -9.92 -21.42 29.96
C TYR A 334 -10.26 -20.47 31.10
N GLU A 335 -10.25 -19.18 30.81
CA GLU A 335 -10.72 -18.13 31.72
C GLU A 335 -11.74 -17.25 30.99
N LEU A 336 -12.83 -16.92 31.65
CA LEU A 336 -13.73 -15.86 31.22
C LEU A 336 -13.33 -14.58 31.97
N ILE A 337 -12.83 -13.60 31.26
CA ILE A 337 -12.36 -12.33 31.80
C ILE A 337 -13.26 -11.19 31.34
N GLU A 338 -13.43 -10.16 32.13
CA GLU A 338 -13.99 -8.87 31.69
C GLU A 338 -12.86 -7.86 31.57
N LEU A 339 -12.82 -7.13 30.45
CA LEU A 339 -11.89 -6.04 30.18
C LEU A 339 -12.61 -4.69 30.22
N ASP A 340 -11.98 -3.71 30.81
CA ASP A 340 -12.39 -2.30 30.74
C ASP A 340 -11.87 -1.68 29.44
N LEU A 341 -12.74 -1.53 28.43
CA LEU A 341 -12.41 -0.90 27.18
C LEU A 341 -12.49 0.64 27.23
N LYS A 342 -12.51 1.23 28.44
CA LYS A 342 -12.55 2.68 28.68
C LYS A 342 -13.76 3.41 28.05
N ASP A 343 -14.82 2.66 27.72
CA ASP A 343 -16.11 3.17 27.27
C ASP A 343 -17.19 3.13 28.38
N GLY A 344 -16.76 2.90 29.61
CA GLY A 344 -17.62 2.76 30.78
C GLY A 344 -18.32 1.39 30.91
N ARG A 345 -17.94 0.41 30.10
CA ARG A 345 -18.53 -0.93 30.10
C ARG A 345 -17.45 -1.99 30.16
N PHE A 346 -17.61 -2.92 31.09
CA PHE A 346 -16.81 -4.14 31.11
C PHE A 346 -17.42 -5.13 30.11
N ARG A 347 -16.57 -5.67 29.23
CA ARG A 347 -16.97 -6.66 28.22
C ARG A 347 -16.32 -8.02 28.47
N PRO A 348 -17.09 -9.11 28.41
CA PRO A 348 -16.54 -10.43 28.65
C PRO A 348 -15.77 -10.96 27.42
N PHE A 349 -14.65 -11.62 27.70
CA PHE A 349 -13.80 -12.29 26.72
C PHE A 349 -13.44 -13.69 27.24
N LEU A 350 -13.54 -14.67 26.37
CA LEU A 350 -13.03 -16.00 26.62
C LEU A 350 -11.54 -16.01 26.31
N LYS A 351 -10.73 -16.21 27.33
CA LYS A 351 -9.27 -16.37 27.24
C LYS A 351 -8.94 -17.86 27.16
N MET A 352 -8.15 -18.24 26.18
CA MET A 352 -7.78 -19.62 25.92
C MET A 352 -6.34 -19.72 25.43
N LYS A 353 -5.68 -20.82 25.73
CA LYS A 353 -4.36 -21.15 25.21
C LYS A 353 -4.52 -21.94 23.92
N ASN A 354 -3.83 -21.53 22.85
CA ASN A 354 -3.76 -22.33 21.63
C ASN A 354 -2.68 -23.41 21.82
N PRO A 355 -3.06 -24.70 21.87
CA PRO A 355 -2.12 -25.78 22.16
C PRO A 355 -1.06 -25.97 21.05
N SER A 356 -1.34 -25.54 19.82
CA SER A 356 -0.45 -25.74 18.67
C SER A 356 0.71 -24.74 18.58
N VAL A 357 0.53 -23.53 19.15
CA VAL A 357 1.51 -22.42 18.99
C VAL A 357 1.87 -21.75 20.31
N ASP A 358 1.44 -22.30 21.43
CA ASP A 358 1.67 -21.79 22.78
C ASP A 358 1.29 -20.29 22.98
N LEU A 359 0.33 -19.81 22.20
CA LEU A 359 -0.13 -18.43 22.26
C LEU A 359 -1.47 -18.32 23.00
N ILE A 360 -1.61 -17.29 23.81
CA ILE A 360 -2.87 -16.93 24.43
C ILE A 360 -3.72 -16.18 23.41
N HIS A 361 -4.98 -16.60 23.30
CA HIS A 361 -6.00 -16.00 22.47
C HIS A 361 -7.17 -15.51 23.33
N ILE A 362 -7.78 -14.38 22.96
CA ILE A 362 -9.02 -13.92 23.56
C ILE A 362 -10.08 -13.71 22.50
N GLU A 363 -11.30 -14.08 22.80
CA GLU A 363 -12.46 -13.94 21.92
C GLU A 363 -13.59 -13.25 22.70
N GLY A 364 -14.15 -12.16 22.12
CA GLY A 364 -15.28 -11.46 22.72
C GLY A 364 -16.52 -12.35 22.71
N VAL A 365 -17.20 -12.43 23.83
CA VAL A 365 -18.44 -13.18 23.96
C VAL A 365 -19.61 -12.25 24.35
N PRO A 366 -20.88 -12.64 24.08
CA PRO A 366 -22.04 -11.83 24.47
C PRO A 366 -22.05 -11.47 25.95
N PRO A 367 -22.51 -10.26 26.33
CA PRO A 367 -22.45 -9.77 27.71
C PRO A 367 -23.23 -10.61 28.74
N GLU A 368 -24.23 -11.37 28.30
CA GLU A 368 -25.02 -12.26 29.10
C GLU A 368 -24.32 -13.57 29.50
N ILE A 369 -23.18 -13.88 28.85
CA ILE A 369 -22.40 -15.08 29.15
C ILE A 369 -21.53 -14.81 30.38
N LYS A 370 -21.73 -15.61 31.44
CA LYS A 370 -21.08 -15.48 32.74
C LYS A 370 -20.26 -16.71 33.14
N THR A 371 -20.18 -17.74 32.31
CA THR A 371 -19.36 -18.93 32.59
C THR A 371 -18.58 -19.38 31.39
N VAL A 372 -17.38 -19.95 31.61
CA VAL A 372 -16.49 -20.50 30.57
C VAL A 372 -17.25 -21.58 29.75
N LYS A 373 -17.95 -22.50 30.39
CA LYS A 373 -18.69 -23.55 29.70
C LYS A 373 -19.74 -22.99 28.72
N ARG A 374 -20.41 -21.93 29.12
CA ARG A 374 -21.38 -21.25 28.26
C ARG A 374 -20.73 -20.47 27.11
N ALA A 375 -19.57 -19.87 27.36
CA ALA A 375 -18.75 -19.21 26.33
C ALA A 375 -18.26 -20.21 25.27
N LEU A 376 -17.77 -21.36 25.69
CA LEU A 376 -17.38 -22.46 24.80
C LEU A 376 -18.53 -23.03 23.98
N ALA A 377 -19.70 -23.21 24.61
CA ALA A 377 -20.91 -23.65 23.90
C ALA A 377 -21.32 -22.65 22.83
N TRP A 378 -21.35 -21.36 23.16
CA TRP A 378 -21.68 -20.29 22.24
C TRP A 378 -20.68 -20.23 21.06
N ARG A 379 -19.37 -20.26 21.34
CA ARG A 379 -18.31 -20.27 20.34
C ARG A 379 -18.47 -21.43 19.35
N ASN A 380 -18.86 -22.60 19.83
CA ASN A 380 -19.02 -23.81 19.02
C ASN A 380 -20.43 -23.94 18.39
N GLY A 381 -21.28 -22.92 18.49
CA GLY A 381 -22.66 -22.95 17.96
C GLY A 381 -23.57 -23.95 18.65
N MET A 382 -23.27 -24.31 19.92
CA MET A 382 -24.05 -25.29 20.70
C MET A 382 -24.97 -24.58 21.66
N SER A 383 -26.18 -25.13 21.84
CA SER A 383 -27.13 -24.64 22.85
C SER A 383 -26.75 -25.04 24.29
N LEU A 384 -26.05 -26.16 24.45
CA LEU A 384 -25.52 -26.67 25.72
C LEU A 384 -24.07 -27.09 25.54
N PHE A 385 -23.27 -26.86 26.60
CA PHE A 385 -21.88 -27.28 26.63
C PHE A 385 -21.75 -28.80 26.59
N LYS A 386 -21.02 -29.30 25.60
CA LYS A 386 -20.50 -30.68 25.57
C LYS A 386 -18.97 -30.55 25.65
N ASN A 387 -18.37 -31.35 26.55
CA ASN A 387 -16.91 -31.40 26.68
C ASN A 387 -16.30 -31.83 25.32
N PRO A 388 -15.47 -31.04 24.68
CA PRO A 388 -14.83 -31.49 23.44
C PRO A 388 -13.81 -32.57 23.79
N ASP A 389 -14.00 -33.78 23.27
CA ASP A 389 -13.05 -34.89 23.48
C ASP A 389 -11.74 -34.68 22.75
N LEU A 390 -11.70 -33.75 21.79
CA LEU A 390 -10.50 -33.31 21.05
C LEU A 390 -10.66 -31.85 20.61
N LEU A 391 -9.74 -31.00 21.02
CA LEU A 391 -9.52 -29.67 20.43
C LEU A 391 -8.42 -29.82 19.40
N THR A 392 -8.79 -29.88 18.12
CA THR A 392 -7.86 -29.81 17.00
C THR A 392 -7.58 -28.37 16.61
#